data_772eb86806abf182bf18a4815ff2f5d8
#
_entry.id   772eb86806abf182bf18a4815ff2f5d8
#
_cell.length_a   1.000
_cell.length_b   1.000
_cell.length_c   1.000
_cell.angle_alpha   90.00
_cell.angle_beta   90.00
_cell.angle_gamma   90.00
#
_symmetry.space_group_name_H-M   'P 1'
#
loop_
_entity.id
_entity.type
_entity.pdbx_description
1 polymer ?
#
loop_
_entity_poly.entity_id
_entity_poly.type
_entity_poly.pdbx_seq_one_letter_code
_entity_poly.pdbx_strand_id
1 'polypeptide(L)'
;MKLHMRERVISIIAYGAIWGILEATLGYVLHFLPALIAGTIMFPFVAGILVSAYKNQHSRMDILGIAIVAAAIKSVNLWMPQYSIFKTINPMMSIIFEALAVICVVSAFDRSKLFAKVGWLIGASLIWRGLYLGYMGVQFWMTGFLSAHLTSIESMMQFGVYEAALSGAMAFVIVSLLALVRYDFKPIFMKPWLSLPLLGLSTALTILL
;
A
#
# COMPACT_ATOMS: atom_id res chain seq x y z
N MET A 1 -12.32 2.05 22.93
CA MET A 1 -11.25 2.62 23.80
C MET A 1 -10.32 3.43 22.91
N LYS A 2 -10.22 4.76 23.12
CA LYS A 2 -9.28 5.58 22.34
C LYS A 2 -7.84 5.25 22.80
N LEU A 3 -6.94 4.96 21.86
CA LEU A 3 -5.54 4.77 22.16
C LEU A 3 -4.90 6.08 22.66
N HIS A 4 -3.96 5.98 23.60
CA HIS A 4 -3.10 7.11 23.94
C HIS A 4 -2.28 7.55 22.73
N MET A 5 -1.97 8.84 22.59
CA MET A 5 -1.25 9.39 21.45
C MET A 5 0.06 8.62 21.17
N ARG A 6 0.79 8.27 22.23
CA ARG A 6 2.05 7.50 22.13
C ARG A 6 1.84 6.12 21.50
N GLU A 7 0.80 5.41 21.91
CA GLU A 7 0.48 4.08 21.38
C GLU A 7 0.07 4.14 19.91
N ARG A 8 -0.67 5.19 19.51
CA ARG A 8 -1.03 5.43 18.11
C ARG A 8 0.20 5.64 17.24
N VAL A 9 1.14 6.50 17.66
CA VAL A 9 2.38 6.77 16.92
C VAL A 9 3.21 5.49 16.77
N ILE A 10 3.38 4.73 17.86
CA ILE A 10 4.10 3.47 17.84
C ILE A 10 3.47 2.48 16.85
N SER A 11 2.14 2.37 16.87
CA SER A 11 1.41 1.49 15.98
C SER A 11 1.51 1.93 14.51
N ILE A 12 1.43 3.24 14.22
CA ILE A 12 1.64 3.79 12.88
C ILE A 12 3.04 3.43 12.35
N ILE A 13 4.07 3.59 13.17
CA ILE A 13 5.45 3.23 12.82
C ILE A 13 5.55 1.72 12.54
N ALA A 14 4.96 0.87 13.39
CA ALA A 14 5.01 -0.58 13.22
C ALA A 14 4.33 -1.04 11.92
N TYR A 15 3.10 -0.59 11.65
CA TYR A 15 2.39 -0.94 10.41
C TYR A 15 3.08 -0.36 9.16
N GLY A 16 3.61 0.87 9.24
CA GLY A 16 4.36 1.49 8.15
C GLY A 16 5.67 0.75 7.87
N ALA A 17 6.37 0.27 8.91
CA ALA A 17 7.57 -0.54 8.77
C ALA A 17 7.26 -1.92 8.14
N ILE A 18 6.16 -2.57 8.53
CA ILE A 18 5.71 -3.82 7.90
C ILE A 18 5.42 -3.61 6.40
N TRP A 19 4.73 -2.53 6.06
CA TRP A 19 4.53 -2.17 4.65
C TRP A 19 5.85 -1.92 3.93
N GLY A 20 6.78 -1.17 4.54
CA GLY A 20 8.11 -0.94 3.98
C GLY A 20 8.91 -2.23 3.77
N ILE A 21 8.84 -3.22 4.69
CA ILE A 21 9.42 -4.55 4.51
C ILE A 21 8.80 -5.25 3.30
N LEU A 22 7.48 -5.19 3.17
CA LEU A 22 6.76 -5.76 2.03
C LEU A 22 7.22 -5.12 0.71
N GLU A 23 7.33 -3.80 0.66
CA GLU A 23 7.83 -3.06 -0.50
C GLU A 23 9.30 -3.42 -0.84
N ALA A 24 10.16 -3.58 0.16
CA ALA A 24 11.54 -3.94 -0.06
C ALA A 24 11.69 -5.38 -0.56
N THR A 25 10.95 -6.34 0.01
CA THR A 25 11.11 -7.77 -0.27
C THR A 25 10.26 -8.22 -1.45
N LEU A 26 8.92 -8.17 -1.30
CA LEU A 26 8.00 -8.58 -2.36
C LEU A 26 8.12 -7.66 -3.58
N GLY A 27 8.22 -6.34 -3.36
CA GLY A 27 8.43 -5.38 -4.43
C GLY A 27 9.70 -5.67 -5.24
N TYR A 28 10.80 -6.04 -4.59
CA TYR A 28 12.03 -6.47 -5.27
C TYR A 28 11.81 -7.72 -6.13
N VAL A 29 11.17 -8.76 -5.59
CA VAL A 29 10.85 -9.98 -6.34
C VAL A 29 9.94 -9.67 -7.55
N LEU A 30 8.97 -8.78 -7.36
CA LEU A 30 8.03 -8.39 -8.42
C LEU A 30 8.69 -7.57 -9.55
N HIS A 31 9.87 -6.99 -9.33
CA HIS A 31 10.63 -6.32 -10.39
C HIS A 31 11.14 -7.29 -11.49
N PHE A 32 11.21 -8.58 -11.20
CA PHE A 32 11.53 -9.62 -12.20
C PHE A 32 10.31 -10.02 -13.04
N LEU A 33 9.12 -9.57 -12.67
CA LEU A 33 7.88 -9.81 -13.42
C LEU A 33 7.54 -8.61 -14.32
N PRO A 34 6.70 -8.78 -15.34
CA PRO A 34 6.21 -7.66 -16.13
C PRO A 34 5.61 -6.56 -15.24
N ALA A 35 5.91 -5.30 -15.54
CA ALA A 35 5.51 -4.15 -14.72
C ALA A 35 3.98 -4.09 -14.44
N LEU A 36 3.18 -4.63 -15.35
CA LEU A 36 1.73 -4.69 -15.25
C LEU A 36 1.23 -5.57 -14.07
N ILE A 37 2.02 -6.54 -13.59
CA ILE A 37 1.59 -7.51 -12.58
C ILE A 37 1.91 -7.04 -11.15
N ALA A 38 2.95 -6.25 -10.97
CA ALA A 38 3.47 -5.88 -9.66
C ALA A 38 2.40 -5.25 -8.74
N GLY A 39 1.69 -4.24 -9.19
CA GLY A 39 0.62 -3.59 -8.42
C GLY A 39 -0.58 -4.50 -8.16
N THR A 40 -0.81 -5.50 -9.03
CA THR A 40 -1.90 -6.47 -8.86
C THR A 40 -1.66 -7.37 -7.66
N ILE A 41 -0.41 -7.72 -7.39
CA ILE A 41 -0.01 -8.57 -6.26
C ILE A 41 0.20 -7.76 -4.98
N MET A 42 0.78 -6.55 -5.06
CA MET A 42 1.09 -5.73 -3.89
C MET A 42 -0.15 -5.24 -3.16
N PHE A 43 -1.10 -4.64 -3.86
CA PHE A 43 -2.29 -4.04 -3.25
C PHE A 43 -3.09 -4.98 -2.35
N PRO A 44 -3.33 -6.27 -2.65
CA PRO A 44 -3.97 -7.22 -1.74
C PRO A 44 -3.36 -7.28 -0.34
N PHE A 45 -2.04 -7.34 -0.26
CA PHE A 45 -1.33 -7.37 1.04
C PHE A 45 -1.42 -6.02 1.75
N VAL A 46 -1.24 -4.93 1.01
CA VAL A 46 -1.37 -3.56 1.52
C VAL A 46 -2.77 -3.32 2.08
N ALA A 47 -3.81 -3.71 1.35
CA ALA A 47 -5.20 -3.62 1.82
C ALA A 47 -5.40 -4.42 3.12
N GLY A 48 -4.80 -5.61 3.23
CA GLY A 48 -4.79 -6.41 4.46
C GLY A 48 -4.16 -5.68 5.64
N ILE A 49 -3.00 -5.07 5.45
CA ILE A 49 -2.29 -4.27 6.47
C ILE A 49 -3.17 -3.08 6.90
N LEU A 50 -3.68 -2.29 5.95
CA LEU A 50 -4.41 -1.06 6.23
C LEU A 50 -5.78 -1.30 6.85
N VAL A 51 -6.52 -2.32 6.38
CA VAL A 51 -7.81 -2.72 6.98
C VAL A 51 -7.59 -3.25 8.41
N SER A 52 -6.52 -4.01 8.66
CA SER A 52 -6.18 -4.48 10.00
C SER A 52 -5.82 -3.32 10.92
N ALA A 53 -5.02 -2.36 10.45
CA ALA A 53 -4.69 -1.15 11.18
C ALA A 53 -5.94 -0.32 11.51
N TYR A 54 -6.86 -0.15 10.56
CA TYR A 54 -8.11 0.58 10.79
C TYR A 54 -8.99 -0.11 11.84
N LYS A 55 -9.14 -1.43 11.79
CA LYS A 55 -9.90 -2.19 12.80
C LYS A 55 -9.33 -2.04 14.20
N ASN A 56 -8.00 -1.91 14.33
CA ASN A 56 -7.33 -1.76 15.62
C ASN A 56 -7.39 -0.34 16.16
N GLN A 57 -7.37 0.68 15.30
CA GLN A 57 -7.23 2.09 15.70
C GLN A 57 -8.49 2.92 15.45
N HIS A 58 -9.38 2.47 14.55
CA HIS A 58 -10.60 3.15 14.11
C HIS A 58 -10.38 4.58 13.58
N SER A 59 -9.17 4.87 13.07
CA SER A 59 -8.80 6.20 12.56
C SER A 59 -8.35 6.13 11.11
N ARG A 60 -9.01 6.92 10.24
CA ARG A 60 -8.60 7.07 8.84
C ARG A 60 -7.26 7.81 8.70
N MET A 61 -6.97 8.77 9.60
CA MET A 61 -5.73 9.53 9.58
C MET A 61 -4.52 8.67 9.92
N ASP A 62 -4.71 7.59 10.69
CA ASP A 62 -3.64 6.67 11.01
C ASP A 62 -3.20 5.86 9.76
N ILE A 63 -4.14 5.56 8.84
CA ILE A 63 -3.82 4.95 7.54
C ILE A 63 -2.89 5.87 6.74
N LEU A 64 -3.17 7.17 6.70
CA LEU A 64 -2.29 8.13 6.04
C LEU A 64 -0.92 8.20 6.71
N GLY A 65 -0.87 8.21 8.03
CA GLY A 65 0.38 8.15 8.79
C GLY A 65 1.22 6.91 8.47
N ILE A 66 0.58 5.74 8.36
CA ILE A 66 1.22 4.47 7.97
C ILE A 66 1.83 4.59 6.58
N ALA A 67 1.09 5.14 5.60
CA ALA A 67 1.59 5.34 4.24
C ALA A 67 2.76 6.33 4.18
N ILE A 68 2.72 7.41 4.97
CA ILE A 68 3.82 8.37 5.07
C ILE A 68 5.09 7.69 5.59
N VAL A 69 4.98 6.83 6.62
CA VAL A 69 6.13 6.07 7.13
C VAL A 69 6.67 5.13 6.06
N ALA A 70 5.82 4.36 5.37
CA ALA A 70 6.25 3.45 4.31
C ALA A 70 6.90 4.21 3.13
N ALA A 71 6.33 5.32 2.68
CA ALA A 71 6.89 6.16 1.64
C ALA A 71 8.22 6.81 2.07
N ALA A 72 8.35 7.24 3.34
CA ALA A 72 9.59 7.78 3.89
C ALA A 72 10.70 6.73 3.91
N ILE A 73 10.40 5.46 4.26
CA ILE A 73 11.36 4.37 4.16
C ILE A 73 11.82 4.20 2.70
N LYS A 74 10.87 4.17 1.74
CA LYS A 74 11.20 4.04 0.31
C LYS A 74 12.01 5.22 -0.24
N SER A 75 11.84 6.43 0.31
CA SER A 75 12.59 7.63 -0.10
C SER A 75 14.09 7.51 0.12
N VAL A 76 14.55 6.60 0.99
CA VAL A 76 15.99 6.34 1.20
C VAL A 76 16.69 5.99 -0.11
N ASN A 77 16.00 5.34 -1.06
CA ASN A 77 16.54 5.01 -2.38
C ASN A 77 16.87 6.24 -3.24
N LEU A 78 16.33 7.43 -2.92
CA LEU A 78 16.72 8.69 -3.61
C LEU A 78 18.17 9.09 -3.36
N TRP A 79 18.77 8.61 -2.28
CA TRP A 79 20.17 8.88 -1.91
C TRP A 79 21.14 7.88 -2.55
N MET A 80 20.62 6.88 -3.28
CA MET A 80 21.43 5.86 -3.94
C MET A 80 21.65 6.23 -5.41
N PRO A 81 22.90 6.43 -5.86
CA PRO A 81 23.20 6.90 -7.22
C PRO A 81 22.82 5.91 -8.33
N GLN A 82 22.60 4.64 -7.99
CA GLN A 82 22.23 3.59 -8.94
C GLN A 82 20.73 3.60 -9.33
N TYR A 83 19.88 4.30 -8.59
CA TYR A 83 18.45 4.33 -8.88
C TYR A 83 18.06 5.59 -9.64
N SER A 84 17.28 5.42 -10.71
CA SER A 84 16.64 6.58 -11.33
C SER A 84 15.59 7.16 -10.38
N ILE A 85 15.45 8.49 -10.38
CA ILE A 85 14.48 9.22 -9.55
C ILE A 85 13.07 8.60 -9.68
N PHE A 86 12.65 8.27 -10.91
CA PHE A 86 11.31 7.71 -11.16
C PHE A 86 11.13 6.29 -10.60
N LYS A 87 12.18 5.48 -10.52
CA LYS A 87 12.13 4.15 -9.88
C LYS A 87 11.84 4.23 -8.38
N THR A 88 12.06 5.39 -7.76
CA THR A 88 11.75 5.62 -6.35
C THR A 88 10.46 6.42 -6.16
N ILE A 89 10.26 7.50 -6.91
CA ILE A 89 9.08 8.36 -6.75
C ILE A 89 7.79 7.61 -7.16
N ASN A 90 7.80 6.83 -8.23
CA ASN A 90 6.61 6.11 -8.69
C ASN A 90 6.05 5.13 -7.63
N PRO A 91 6.85 4.25 -6.99
CA PRO A 91 6.39 3.46 -5.85
C PRO A 91 5.93 4.29 -4.66
N MET A 92 6.61 5.41 -4.33
CA MET A 92 6.17 6.29 -3.24
C MET A 92 4.78 6.87 -3.51
N MET A 93 4.50 7.29 -4.74
CA MET A 93 3.18 7.78 -5.14
C MET A 93 2.13 6.67 -5.11
N SER A 94 2.48 5.45 -5.54
CA SER A 94 1.60 4.28 -5.42
C SER A 94 1.20 4.04 -3.96
N ILE A 95 2.15 4.02 -3.03
CA ILE A 95 1.92 3.87 -1.58
C ILE A 95 0.89 4.89 -1.08
N ILE A 96 1.04 6.16 -1.45
CA ILE A 96 0.12 7.22 -1.03
C ILE A 96 -1.27 7.02 -1.65
N PHE A 97 -1.36 6.70 -2.94
CA PHE A 97 -2.65 6.51 -3.62
C PHE A 97 -3.39 5.27 -3.13
N GLU A 98 -2.70 4.18 -2.82
CA GLU A 98 -3.27 2.98 -2.21
C GLU A 98 -3.89 3.31 -0.84
N ALA A 99 -3.19 4.06 0.00
CA ALA A 99 -3.70 4.51 1.28
C ALA A 99 -4.92 5.42 1.13
N LEU A 100 -4.88 6.40 0.23
CA LEU A 100 -6.01 7.31 -0.04
C LEU A 100 -7.24 6.51 -0.51
N ALA A 101 -7.05 5.55 -1.40
CA ALA A 101 -8.13 4.70 -1.87
C ALA A 101 -8.76 3.87 -0.73
N VAL A 102 -7.95 3.28 0.15
CA VAL A 102 -8.45 2.55 1.32
C VAL A 102 -9.17 3.49 2.28
N ILE A 103 -8.66 4.71 2.53
CA ILE A 103 -9.31 5.74 3.35
C ILE A 103 -10.72 6.05 2.85
N CYS A 104 -10.91 6.13 1.53
CA CYS A 104 -12.22 6.41 0.93
C CYS A 104 -13.24 5.32 1.24
N VAL A 105 -12.84 4.05 1.25
CA VAL A 105 -13.77 2.91 1.32
C VAL A 105 -13.85 2.24 2.69
N VAL A 106 -12.82 2.34 3.55
CA VAL A 106 -12.64 1.50 4.72
C VAL A 106 -13.81 1.58 5.73
N SER A 107 -14.41 2.74 5.91
CA SER A 107 -15.54 2.88 6.84
C SER A 107 -16.83 2.25 6.31
N ALA A 108 -17.04 2.29 5.00
CA ALA A 108 -18.16 1.61 4.36
C ALA A 108 -17.91 0.10 4.32
N PHE A 109 -16.68 -0.32 4.03
CA PHE A 109 -16.23 -1.70 4.09
C PHE A 109 -16.49 -2.32 5.47
N ASP A 110 -16.10 -1.63 6.55
CA ASP A 110 -16.23 -2.15 7.93
C ASP A 110 -17.69 -2.41 8.30
N ARG A 111 -18.62 -1.54 7.87
CA ARG A 111 -20.06 -1.63 8.14
C ARG A 111 -20.83 -2.55 7.20
N SER A 112 -20.21 -3.02 6.13
CA SER A 112 -20.87 -3.75 5.05
C SER A 112 -21.02 -5.24 5.32
N LYS A 113 -22.04 -5.86 4.70
CA LYS A 113 -22.20 -7.31 4.61
C LYS A 113 -21.08 -7.92 3.74
N LEU A 114 -20.84 -9.21 3.89
CA LEU A 114 -19.71 -9.93 3.28
C LEU A 114 -19.57 -9.68 1.77
N PHE A 115 -20.65 -9.81 0.99
CA PHE A 115 -20.60 -9.60 -0.46
C PHE A 115 -20.29 -8.17 -0.86
N ALA A 116 -20.80 -7.17 -0.13
CA ALA A 116 -20.50 -5.77 -0.41
C ALA A 116 -19.03 -5.42 -0.12
N LYS A 117 -18.35 -6.16 0.76
CA LYS A 117 -16.92 -5.99 1.05
C LYS A 117 -16.03 -6.23 -0.16
N VAL A 118 -16.39 -7.19 -1.02
CA VAL A 118 -15.67 -7.42 -2.28
C VAL A 118 -15.76 -6.17 -3.16
N GLY A 119 -16.95 -5.62 -3.34
CA GLY A 119 -17.17 -4.41 -4.14
C GLY A 119 -16.37 -3.22 -3.62
N TRP A 120 -16.27 -3.03 -2.30
CA TRP A 120 -15.49 -1.94 -1.70
C TRP A 120 -13.99 -2.10 -1.96
N LEU A 121 -13.43 -3.31 -1.92
CA LEU A 121 -12.01 -3.54 -2.19
C LEU A 121 -11.69 -3.45 -3.69
N ILE A 122 -12.59 -3.87 -4.57
CA ILE A 122 -12.49 -3.61 -6.01
C ILE A 122 -12.55 -2.09 -6.26
N GLY A 123 -13.47 -1.38 -5.61
CA GLY A 123 -13.57 0.08 -5.69
C GLY A 123 -12.29 0.78 -5.23
N ALA A 124 -11.69 0.35 -4.11
CA ALA A 124 -10.40 0.88 -3.67
C ALA A 124 -9.29 0.63 -4.71
N SER A 125 -9.26 -0.58 -5.28
CA SER A 125 -8.29 -0.92 -6.33
C SER A 125 -8.46 -0.06 -7.58
N LEU A 126 -9.68 0.22 -8.00
CA LEU A 126 -9.99 1.13 -9.10
C LEU A 126 -9.55 2.57 -8.81
N ILE A 127 -9.84 3.07 -7.59
CA ILE A 127 -9.52 4.44 -7.17
C ILE A 127 -8.01 4.68 -7.23
N TRP A 128 -7.18 3.83 -6.58
CA TRP A 128 -5.76 4.07 -6.55
C TRP A 128 -5.11 3.97 -7.94
N ARG A 129 -5.57 3.05 -8.79
CA ARG A 129 -5.07 2.90 -10.16
C ARG A 129 -5.49 4.08 -11.04
N GLY A 130 -6.70 4.58 -10.87
CA GLY A 130 -7.15 5.81 -11.55
C GLY A 130 -6.29 7.01 -11.17
N LEU A 131 -6.00 7.19 -9.86
CA LEU A 131 -5.09 8.24 -9.38
C LEU A 131 -3.68 8.06 -9.93
N TYR A 132 -3.20 6.83 -10.01
CA TYR A 132 -1.86 6.52 -10.52
C TYR A 132 -1.75 6.76 -12.02
N LEU A 133 -2.77 6.39 -12.83
CA LEU A 133 -2.82 6.74 -14.26
C LEU A 133 -2.82 8.26 -14.47
N GLY A 134 -3.60 9.00 -13.66
CA GLY A 134 -3.59 10.46 -13.69
C GLY A 134 -2.22 11.05 -13.38
N TYR A 135 -1.56 10.53 -12.32
CA TYR A 135 -0.19 10.92 -11.98
C TYR A 135 0.80 10.63 -13.11
N MET A 136 0.73 9.45 -13.73
CA MET A 136 1.58 9.08 -14.87
C MET A 136 1.32 9.98 -16.10
N GLY A 137 0.08 10.41 -16.32
CA GLY A 137 -0.26 11.40 -17.35
C GLY A 137 0.40 12.75 -17.09
N VAL A 138 0.36 13.24 -15.84
CA VAL A 138 1.06 14.48 -15.44
C VAL A 138 2.57 14.32 -15.60
N GLN A 139 3.14 13.18 -15.18
CA GLN A 139 4.56 12.87 -15.34
C GLN A 139 4.97 12.90 -16.82
N PHE A 140 4.18 12.28 -17.70
CA PHE A 140 4.42 12.31 -19.15
C PHE A 140 4.39 13.75 -19.71
N TRP A 141 3.41 14.53 -19.31
CA TRP A 141 3.30 15.93 -19.72
C TRP A 141 4.51 16.77 -19.30
N MET A 142 5.05 16.54 -18.11
CA MET A 142 6.19 17.30 -17.56
C MET A 142 7.56 16.83 -18.09
N THR A 143 7.72 15.55 -18.39
CA THR A 143 9.04 14.94 -18.63
C THR A 143 9.19 14.28 -20.00
N GLY A 144 8.09 14.09 -20.73
CA GLY A 144 8.06 13.31 -21.96
C GLY A 144 8.20 11.78 -21.76
N PHE A 145 8.34 11.31 -20.52
CA PHE A 145 8.49 9.89 -20.22
C PHE A 145 7.14 9.17 -20.28
N LEU A 146 6.95 8.36 -21.32
CA LEU A 146 5.73 7.56 -21.48
C LEU A 146 5.82 6.25 -20.68
N SER A 147 4.96 6.11 -19.68
CA SER A 147 4.83 4.87 -18.90
C SER A 147 4.21 3.75 -19.73
N ALA A 148 4.61 2.50 -19.47
CA ALA A 148 4.02 1.31 -20.10
C ALA A 148 2.50 1.23 -19.96
N HIS A 149 1.93 1.76 -18.87
CA HIS A 149 0.49 1.79 -18.63
C HIS A 149 -0.28 2.80 -19.51
N LEU A 150 0.41 3.76 -20.14
CA LEU A 150 -0.19 4.81 -20.98
C LEU A 150 0.07 4.63 -22.47
N THR A 151 0.69 3.53 -22.89
CA THR A 151 1.09 3.30 -24.30
C THR A 151 -0.10 3.08 -25.23
N SER A 152 -1.21 2.54 -24.72
CA SER A 152 -2.44 2.31 -25.48
C SER A 152 -3.66 2.33 -24.58
N ILE A 153 -4.84 2.50 -25.17
CA ILE A 153 -6.12 2.38 -24.44
C ILE A 153 -6.26 0.98 -23.82
N GLU A 154 -5.79 -0.05 -24.54
CA GLU A 154 -5.82 -1.43 -24.06
C GLU A 154 -4.96 -1.57 -22.78
N SER A 155 -3.74 -1.05 -22.76
CA SER A 155 -2.86 -1.05 -21.57
C SER A 155 -3.49 -0.30 -20.40
N MET A 156 -4.15 0.83 -20.66
CA MET A 156 -4.87 1.61 -19.63
C MET A 156 -6.05 0.82 -19.06
N MET A 157 -6.84 0.16 -19.91
CA MET A 157 -7.97 -0.69 -19.49
C MET A 157 -7.49 -1.93 -18.74
N GLN A 158 -6.42 -2.57 -19.23
CA GLN A 158 -5.78 -3.70 -18.56
C GLN A 158 -5.40 -3.34 -17.13
N PHE A 159 -4.59 -2.29 -16.96
CA PHE A 159 -4.15 -1.84 -15.65
C PHE A 159 -5.30 -1.28 -14.80
N GLY A 160 -6.11 -0.38 -15.37
CA GLY A 160 -7.11 0.40 -14.62
C GLY A 160 -8.37 -0.38 -14.26
N VAL A 161 -8.75 -1.41 -15.03
CA VAL A 161 -10.01 -2.13 -14.83
C VAL A 161 -9.80 -3.62 -14.55
N TYR A 162 -9.16 -4.36 -15.47
CA TYR A 162 -9.06 -5.82 -15.32
C TYR A 162 -8.19 -6.21 -14.13
N GLU A 163 -7.01 -5.62 -14.01
CA GLU A 163 -6.13 -5.88 -12.89
C GLU A 163 -6.69 -5.29 -11.59
N ALA A 164 -7.45 -4.18 -11.65
CA ALA A 164 -8.12 -3.63 -10.48
C ALA A 164 -9.17 -4.60 -9.92
N ALA A 165 -9.97 -5.21 -10.77
CA ALA A 165 -10.96 -6.19 -10.36
C ALA A 165 -10.30 -7.42 -9.72
N LEU A 166 -9.27 -7.97 -10.38
CA LEU A 166 -8.50 -9.10 -9.86
C LEU A 166 -7.84 -8.79 -8.52
N SER A 167 -7.14 -7.68 -8.44
CA SER A 167 -6.43 -7.23 -7.23
C SER A 167 -7.39 -6.97 -6.07
N GLY A 168 -8.53 -6.34 -6.32
CA GLY A 168 -9.57 -6.11 -5.31
C GLY A 168 -10.19 -7.42 -4.79
N ALA A 169 -10.42 -8.39 -5.68
CA ALA A 169 -10.90 -9.72 -5.29
C ALA A 169 -9.86 -10.48 -4.45
N MET A 170 -8.59 -10.43 -4.83
CA MET A 170 -7.48 -11.00 -4.04
C MET A 170 -7.35 -10.31 -2.69
N ALA A 171 -7.52 -8.99 -2.63
CA ALA A 171 -7.52 -8.22 -1.38
C ALA A 171 -8.63 -8.71 -0.43
N PHE A 172 -9.82 -9.02 -0.95
CA PHE A 172 -10.89 -9.59 -0.14
C PHE A 172 -10.50 -10.95 0.45
N VAL A 173 -9.85 -11.82 -0.31
CA VAL A 173 -9.37 -13.12 0.20
C VAL A 173 -8.36 -12.91 1.32
N ILE A 174 -7.34 -12.05 1.13
CA ILE A 174 -6.32 -11.78 2.15
C ILE A 174 -6.93 -11.17 3.41
N VAL A 175 -7.79 -10.15 3.28
CA VAL A 175 -8.47 -9.53 4.42
C VAL A 175 -9.34 -10.54 5.17
N SER A 176 -10.00 -11.45 4.46
CA SER A 176 -10.83 -12.49 5.06
C SER A 176 -10.00 -13.53 5.79
N LEU A 177 -8.87 -13.96 5.22
CA LEU A 177 -7.92 -14.88 5.89
C LEU A 177 -7.35 -14.26 7.16
N LEU A 178 -6.93 -13.00 7.12
CA LEU A 178 -6.46 -12.30 8.32
C LEU A 178 -7.54 -12.18 9.40
N ALA A 179 -8.80 -12.03 9.00
CA ALA A 179 -9.91 -12.01 9.94
C ALA A 179 -10.19 -13.39 10.57
N LEU A 180 -9.97 -14.49 9.84
CA LEU A 180 -10.14 -15.86 10.35
C LEU A 180 -9.09 -16.23 11.40
N VAL A 181 -7.86 -15.76 11.22
CA VAL A 181 -6.75 -16.06 12.16
C VAL A 181 -7.01 -15.49 13.55
N ARG A 182 -7.96 -14.56 13.70
CA ARG A 182 -8.34 -13.91 14.98
C ARG A 182 -7.15 -13.43 15.82
N TYR A 183 -6.00 -13.21 15.19
CA TYR A 183 -4.80 -12.77 15.87
C TYR A 183 -4.92 -11.30 16.20
N ASP A 184 -4.99 -10.98 17.49
CA ASP A 184 -4.98 -9.58 17.93
C ASP A 184 -3.54 -9.05 17.92
N PHE A 185 -3.13 -8.50 16.78
CA PHE A 185 -1.82 -7.86 16.64
C PHE A 185 -1.68 -6.57 17.47
N LYS A 186 -2.79 -6.03 17.95
CA LYS A 186 -2.83 -4.76 18.66
C LYS A 186 -1.84 -4.67 19.84
N PRO A 187 -1.80 -5.62 20.80
CA PRO A 187 -0.89 -5.50 21.93
C PRO A 187 0.58 -5.60 21.54
N ILE A 188 0.90 -6.27 20.45
CA ILE A 188 2.28 -6.44 19.96
C ILE A 188 2.76 -5.15 19.29
N PHE A 189 1.97 -4.57 18.40
CA PHE A 189 2.35 -3.38 17.63
C PHE A 189 2.33 -2.07 18.44
N MET A 190 1.81 -2.09 19.66
CA MET A 190 1.89 -0.97 20.59
C MET A 190 3.19 -0.93 21.41
N LYS A 191 4.08 -1.90 21.24
CA LYS A 191 5.31 -1.98 22.02
C LYS A 191 6.49 -1.32 21.26
N PRO A 192 7.13 -0.28 21.83
CA PRO A 192 8.25 0.42 21.16
C PRO A 192 9.42 -0.49 20.82
N TRP A 193 9.68 -1.51 21.66
CA TRP A 193 10.77 -2.45 21.44
C TRP A 193 10.61 -3.29 20.18
N LEU A 194 9.40 -3.37 19.60
CA LEU A 194 9.17 -4.07 18.33
C LEU A 194 9.13 -3.08 17.15
N SER A 195 8.48 -1.93 17.31
CA SER A 195 8.29 -0.96 16.21
C SER A 195 9.61 -0.36 15.72
N LEU A 196 10.54 -0.06 16.63
CA LEU A 196 11.85 0.50 16.26
C LEU A 196 12.75 -0.51 15.51
N PRO A 197 12.92 -1.76 15.97
CA PRO A 197 13.61 -2.78 15.19
C PRO A 197 12.96 -3.07 13.83
N LEU A 198 11.62 -3.09 13.74
CA LEU A 198 10.93 -3.24 12.45
C LEU A 198 11.23 -2.09 11.50
N LEU A 199 11.26 -0.85 11.99
CA LEU A 199 11.64 0.31 11.20
C LEU A 199 13.08 0.21 10.71
N GLY A 200 14.01 -0.16 11.59
CA GLY A 200 15.42 -0.38 11.24
C GLY A 200 15.58 -1.49 10.20
N LEU A 201 14.89 -2.63 10.39
CA LEU A 201 14.91 -3.74 9.44
C LEU A 201 14.35 -3.34 8.07
N SER A 202 13.22 -2.62 8.07
CA SER A 202 12.60 -2.14 6.83
C SER A 202 13.54 -1.23 6.04
N THR A 203 14.17 -0.28 6.73
CA THR A 203 15.14 0.64 6.12
C THR A 203 16.37 -0.12 5.60
N ALA A 204 16.91 -1.05 6.39
CA ALA A 204 18.05 -1.87 5.98
C ALA A 204 17.74 -2.72 4.73
N LEU A 205 16.57 -3.37 4.69
CA LEU A 205 16.14 -4.14 3.52
C LEU A 205 15.96 -3.24 2.28
N THR A 206 15.43 -2.04 2.44
CA THR A 206 15.28 -1.07 1.34
C THR A 206 16.63 -0.63 0.77
N ILE A 207 17.69 -0.60 1.62
CA ILE A 207 19.05 -0.25 1.20
C ILE A 207 19.74 -1.44 0.52
N LEU A 208 19.47 -2.65 0.98
CA LEU A 208 20.17 -3.86 0.52
C LEU A 208 19.59 -4.46 -0.76
N LEU A 209 18.28 -4.29 -1.00
CA LEU A 209 17.54 -4.86 -2.12
C LEU A 209 17.16 -3.81 -3.16
#